data_9db0e3d2f5af756acf5ceec306195046
#
_entry.id   9db0e3d2f5af756acf5ceec306195046
#
_cell.length_a   1.000
_cell.length_b   1.000
_cell.length_c   1.000
_cell.angle_alpha   90.00
_cell.angle_beta   90.00
_cell.angle_gamma   90.00
#
_symmetry.space_group_name_H-M   'P 1'
#
loop_
_entity.id
_entity.type
_entity.pdbx_description
1 polymer ?
#
loop_
_entity_poly.entity_id
_entity_poly.type
_entity_poly.pdbx_seq_one_letter_code
_entity_poly.pdbx_strand_id
1 'polypeptide(L)'
;SAHYPELKQLSDPSVLIDSLFALISHARTGMAGRLRPFLNVQVQLWMRELRRLVAKVAPKEITYAIAHDLNRQQAKQYLPVVNCRDCGITGWVSILNERINATVTNLEAFYNQYFKADEKVLMMFPHAHEERMQGMIPARICPECLQVKLGDEGTDICPSCSAEMVEIMVPREMKTTGSKEHKQYICPCCGSRRGLSLMGLRSATEISASISQMFASRFNDDKKTLAFSDNVQDAAHRAGFFNSRTWRFGLRTAIQKYCAESGADLSLAEFQDGFIRYWHEKMTDEEFVSFFIAPNMTWMHAYEDMVDNRKFGRDKQAQKLMYEIEQRVRYEIMLEYGLTGKIGRTLEKSTCSVISFREEDIRAMADEVQERTINELGVLTSEEHKTFERMVLGYLNLMRMNGAFEDRVFEEYTKANGDGYMLSNDRNRWLPGRQSGRNTPRFVAVHQGTGKRTLEFDSPASAKYVDWISSCCHEVMVEESSFRAISQFILDAGVKQHVITLLPSSVDYKVYGLKKDHVYISSEVVQLRCTECGTVYSVSADQAELWSGAPCQRASCSGHLEIDKHSGLDYYGRLYSTGDLVRINAREHTGLLERPDREQLEMDFKRTKDTQAIWDPNVLSCT
;
A
#
# COMPACT_ATOMS: atom_id res chain seq x y z
N SER A 1 -13.94 -34.09 16.00
CA SER A 1 -15.24 -33.85 16.63
C SER A 1 -16.06 -35.15 16.90
N ALA A 2 -15.77 -36.25 16.21
CA ALA A 2 -16.45 -37.54 16.49
C ALA A 2 -16.04 -38.16 17.85
N HIS A 3 -14.80 -37.93 18.29
CA HIS A 3 -14.25 -38.46 19.54
C HIS A 3 -14.41 -37.52 20.75
N TYR A 4 -14.75 -36.25 20.53
CA TYR A 4 -14.90 -35.23 21.56
C TYR A 4 -16.13 -34.36 21.26
N PRO A 5 -17.34 -34.86 21.58
CA PRO A 5 -18.58 -34.15 21.28
C PRO A 5 -18.71 -32.81 22.02
N GLU A 6 -18.01 -32.65 23.16
CA GLU A 6 -17.99 -31.42 23.95
C GLU A 6 -17.38 -30.22 23.17
N LEU A 7 -16.51 -30.50 22.20
CA LEU A 7 -15.95 -29.44 21.33
C LEU A 7 -17.00 -28.72 20.48
N LYS A 8 -18.16 -29.36 20.25
CA LYS A 8 -19.28 -28.75 19.53
C LYS A 8 -20.01 -27.69 20.33
N GLN A 9 -19.85 -27.69 21.66
CA GLN A 9 -20.51 -26.76 22.59
C GLN A 9 -19.67 -25.47 22.79
N LEU A 10 -18.44 -25.43 22.32
CA LEU A 10 -17.60 -24.24 22.41
C LEU A 10 -18.01 -23.21 21.36
N SER A 11 -18.09 -21.96 21.77
CA SER A 11 -18.37 -20.83 20.87
C SER A 11 -17.30 -20.69 19.77
N ASP A 12 -16.05 -21.00 20.11
CA ASP A 12 -14.93 -21.05 19.15
C ASP A 12 -13.98 -22.20 19.49
N PRO A 13 -14.15 -23.36 18.83
CA PRO A 13 -13.25 -24.51 19.00
C PRO A 13 -11.80 -24.26 18.60
N SER A 14 -11.52 -23.24 17.76
CA SER A 14 -10.16 -22.92 17.29
C SER A 14 -9.29 -22.46 18.45
N VAL A 15 -9.83 -21.68 19.39
CA VAL A 15 -9.12 -21.20 20.58
C VAL A 15 -8.56 -22.35 21.42
N LEU A 16 -9.32 -23.44 21.57
CA LEU A 16 -8.85 -24.62 22.30
C LEU A 16 -7.68 -25.30 21.56
N ILE A 17 -7.80 -25.44 20.25
CA ILE A 17 -6.76 -26.04 19.41
C ILE A 17 -5.50 -25.19 19.45
N ASP A 18 -5.61 -23.89 19.29
CA ASP A 18 -4.49 -22.97 19.37
C ASP A 18 -3.81 -23.00 20.73
N SER A 19 -4.60 -23.03 21.81
CA SER A 19 -4.10 -23.16 23.19
C SER A 19 -3.37 -24.48 23.42
N LEU A 20 -3.88 -25.59 22.85
CA LEU A 20 -3.22 -26.89 22.92
C LEU A 20 -1.91 -26.90 22.17
N PHE A 21 -1.86 -26.34 20.95
CA PHE A 21 -0.62 -26.22 20.18
C PHE A 21 0.41 -25.32 20.88
N ALA A 22 -0.02 -24.22 21.46
CA ALA A 22 0.84 -23.35 22.25
C ALA A 22 1.43 -24.08 23.46
N LEU A 23 0.61 -24.83 24.19
CA LEU A 23 1.04 -25.64 25.35
C LEU A 23 2.05 -26.71 24.95
N ILE A 24 1.76 -27.49 23.91
CA ILE A 24 2.66 -28.53 23.38
C ILE A 24 3.99 -27.94 22.93
N SER A 25 3.95 -26.82 22.23
CA SER A 25 5.15 -26.12 21.73
C SER A 25 6.00 -25.56 22.85
N HIS A 26 5.40 -25.20 23.99
CA HIS A 26 6.10 -24.63 25.14
C HIS A 26 6.59 -25.70 26.14
N ALA A 27 5.93 -26.86 26.19
CA ALA A 27 6.30 -27.93 27.12
C ALA A 27 7.70 -28.49 26.85
N ARG A 28 8.48 -28.64 27.90
CA ARG A 28 9.84 -29.16 27.88
C ARG A 28 9.98 -30.39 28.78
N THR A 29 10.83 -31.28 28.41
CA THR A 29 11.21 -32.44 29.24
C THR A 29 12.71 -32.43 29.51
N GLY A 30 13.09 -32.75 30.75
CA GLY A 30 14.50 -32.89 31.12
C GLY A 30 14.97 -34.32 30.89
N MET A 31 15.93 -34.53 29.99
CA MET A 31 16.64 -35.79 29.84
C MET A 31 18.14 -35.54 29.89
N ALA A 32 18.85 -36.26 30.76
CA ALA A 32 20.31 -36.17 30.91
C ALA A 32 20.85 -34.73 31.04
N GLY A 33 20.18 -33.87 31.82
CA GLY A 33 20.61 -32.51 32.10
C GLY A 33 20.34 -31.52 30.97
N ARG A 34 19.64 -31.92 29.88
CA ARG A 34 19.27 -31.04 28.78
C ARG A 34 17.74 -30.93 28.69
N LEU A 35 17.25 -29.69 28.55
CA LEU A 35 15.85 -29.44 28.24
C LEU A 35 15.62 -29.70 26.74
N ARG A 36 14.64 -30.54 26.43
CA ARG A 36 14.17 -30.80 25.06
C ARG A 36 12.68 -30.53 24.93
N PRO A 37 12.17 -30.22 23.73
CA PRO A 37 10.73 -30.18 23.51
C PRO A 37 10.06 -31.47 23.96
N PHE A 38 8.94 -31.39 24.66
CA PHE A 38 8.17 -32.56 25.08
C PHE A 38 7.66 -33.36 23.87
N LEU A 39 7.14 -32.63 22.89
CA LEU A 39 6.79 -33.15 21.57
C LEU A 39 7.45 -32.27 20.50
N ASN A 40 7.98 -32.92 19.47
CA ASN A 40 8.47 -32.21 18.30
C ASN A 40 7.31 -31.97 17.34
N VAL A 41 6.82 -30.74 17.29
CA VAL A 41 5.71 -30.35 16.43
C VAL A 41 6.28 -29.73 15.16
N GLN A 42 5.92 -30.27 14.00
CA GLN A 42 6.19 -29.69 12.69
C GLN A 42 4.89 -29.15 12.12
N VAL A 43 4.89 -27.87 11.76
CA VAL A 43 3.75 -27.25 11.08
C VAL A 43 4.04 -27.23 9.58
N GLN A 44 3.17 -27.87 8.80
CA GLN A 44 3.22 -27.86 7.35
C GLN A 44 2.07 -27.04 6.80
N LEU A 45 2.38 -25.94 6.13
CA LEU A 45 1.40 -25.07 5.48
C LEU A 45 1.36 -25.39 3.99
N TRP A 46 0.22 -25.88 3.53
CA TRP A 46 -0.05 -26.09 2.11
C TRP A 46 -0.73 -24.85 1.54
N MET A 47 0.04 -24.03 0.84
CA MET A 47 -0.47 -22.80 0.23
C MET A 47 -0.62 -22.97 -1.27
N ARG A 48 -1.81 -22.64 -1.77
CA ARG A 48 -2.09 -22.56 -3.20
C ARG A 48 -2.30 -21.11 -3.61
N GLU A 49 -2.00 -20.82 -4.86
CA GLU A 49 -2.30 -19.51 -5.40
C GLU A 49 -3.81 -19.26 -5.39
N LEU A 50 -4.22 -18.08 -4.89
CA LEU A 50 -5.63 -17.66 -4.88
C LEU A 50 -6.13 -17.24 -6.28
N ARG A 51 -5.59 -17.79 -7.36
CA ARG A 51 -6.06 -17.57 -8.73
C ARG A 51 -7.53 -17.89 -8.93
N ARG A 52 -8.17 -18.45 -7.91
CA ARG A 52 -9.56 -18.87 -7.93
C ARG A 52 -10.45 -17.98 -7.06
N LEU A 53 -9.95 -16.80 -6.63
CA LEU A 53 -10.80 -15.83 -5.96
C LEU A 53 -11.73 -15.20 -6.99
N VAL A 54 -13.01 -15.31 -6.74
CA VAL A 54 -14.09 -14.77 -7.58
C VAL A 54 -15.08 -14.01 -6.72
N ALA A 55 -15.86 -13.12 -7.34
CA ALA A 55 -16.90 -12.39 -6.64
C ALA A 55 -18.23 -12.51 -7.40
N LYS A 56 -19.31 -12.60 -6.63
CA LYS A 56 -20.66 -12.60 -7.17
C LYS A 56 -20.97 -11.25 -7.81
N VAL A 57 -21.60 -11.26 -8.98
CA VAL A 57 -22.13 -10.06 -9.58
C VAL A 57 -23.37 -9.64 -8.83
N ALA A 58 -23.34 -8.46 -8.19
CA ALA A 58 -24.41 -7.91 -7.40
C ALA A 58 -24.39 -6.37 -7.40
N PRO A 59 -25.52 -5.68 -7.18
CA PRO A 59 -25.59 -4.22 -7.29
C PRO A 59 -24.88 -3.45 -6.17
N LYS A 60 -24.77 -4.00 -4.97
CA LYS A 60 -24.26 -3.26 -3.79
C LYS A 60 -23.11 -3.95 -3.06
N GLU A 61 -23.23 -5.22 -2.72
CA GLU A 61 -22.22 -5.94 -1.94
C GLU A 61 -21.48 -6.95 -2.80
N ILE A 62 -20.15 -6.87 -2.76
CA ILE A 62 -19.28 -7.84 -3.45
C ILE A 62 -19.05 -9.02 -2.50
N THR A 63 -19.71 -10.13 -2.77
CA THR A 63 -19.50 -11.38 -2.03
C THR A 63 -18.39 -12.19 -2.70
N TYR A 64 -17.33 -12.45 -1.94
CA TYR A 64 -16.18 -13.21 -2.41
C TYR A 64 -16.36 -14.70 -2.17
N ALA A 65 -15.83 -15.51 -3.07
CA ALA A 65 -15.78 -16.97 -2.93
C ALA A 65 -14.51 -17.53 -3.59
N ILE A 66 -14.14 -18.73 -3.18
CA ILE A 66 -13.12 -19.52 -3.89
C ILE A 66 -13.85 -20.39 -4.93
N ALA A 67 -13.45 -20.28 -6.20
CA ALA A 67 -14.20 -20.87 -7.29
C ALA A 67 -14.39 -22.38 -7.21
N HIS A 68 -13.47 -23.13 -6.57
CA HIS A 68 -13.63 -24.58 -6.41
C HIS A 68 -14.59 -25.00 -5.28
N ASP A 69 -14.96 -24.07 -4.40
CA ASP A 69 -15.98 -24.30 -3.37
C ASP A 69 -17.39 -24.09 -3.91
N LEU A 70 -17.49 -23.50 -5.11
CA LEU A 70 -18.75 -23.27 -5.79
C LEU A 70 -19.18 -24.48 -6.62
N ASN A 71 -20.46 -24.83 -6.54
CA ASN A 71 -21.03 -25.79 -7.49
C ASN A 71 -21.14 -25.16 -8.92
N ARG A 72 -21.38 -26.01 -9.92
CA ARG A 72 -21.43 -25.58 -11.34
C ARG A 72 -22.47 -24.49 -11.60
N GLN A 73 -23.56 -24.46 -10.86
CA GLN A 73 -24.61 -23.46 -11.04
C GLN A 73 -24.23 -22.14 -10.40
N GLN A 74 -23.68 -22.17 -9.20
CA GLN A 74 -23.16 -20.99 -8.50
C GLN A 74 -22.02 -20.34 -9.28
N ALA A 75 -21.07 -21.12 -9.79
CA ALA A 75 -19.92 -20.61 -10.53
C ALA A 75 -20.29 -19.73 -11.75
N LYS A 76 -21.51 -19.88 -12.27
CA LYS A 76 -22.02 -19.06 -13.39
C LYS A 76 -22.39 -17.62 -12.99
N GLN A 77 -22.42 -17.30 -11.72
CA GLN A 77 -22.77 -15.97 -11.18
C GLN A 77 -21.55 -15.21 -10.65
N TYR A 78 -20.35 -15.83 -10.73
CA TYR A 78 -19.12 -15.29 -10.15
C TYR A 78 -18.08 -15.02 -11.22
N LEU A 79 -17.39 -13.89 -11.07
CA LEU A 79 -16.32 -13.45 -11.97
C LEU A 79 -15.04 -13.14 -11.19
N PRO A 80 -13.85 -13.26 -11.84
CA PRO A 80 -12.59 -12.76 -11.28
C PRO A 80 -12.67 -11.30 -10.89
N VAL A 81 -11.90 -10.93 -9.88
CA VAL A 81 -11.97 -9.62 -9.23
C VAL A 81 -10.76 -8.76 -9.60
N VAL A 82 -11.03 -7.53 -9.99
CA VAL A 82 -10.02 -6.49 -10.17
C VAL A 82 -10.16 -5.43 -9.07
N ASN A 83 -9.03 -4.96 -8.55
CA ASN A 83 -8.99 -3.91 -7.53
C ASN A 83 -7.93 -2.87 -7.88
N CYS A 84 -8.24 -1.61 -7.66
CA CYS A 84 -7.26 -0.54 -7.75
C CYS A 84 -6.54 -0.36 -6.41
N ARG A 85 -5.22 -0.52 -6.40
CA ARG A 85 -4.40 -0.35 -5.19
C ARG A 85 -4.35 1.10 -4.70
N ASP A 86 -4.59 2.06 -5.59
CA ASP A 86 -4.47 3.48 -5.28
C ASP A 86 -5.75 4.06 -4.67
N CYS A 87 -6.93 3.75 -5.23
CA CYS A 87 -8.19 4.28 -4.74
C CYS A 87 -9.13 3.22 -4.13
N GLY A 88 -8.75 1.94 -4.17
CA GLY A 88 -9.53 0.86 -3.58
C GLY A 88 -10.77 0.44 -4.36
N ILE A 89 -11.07 1.05 -5.52
CA ILE A 89 -12.22 0.59 -6.30
C ILE A 89 -12.05 -0.87 -6.68
N THR A 90 -13.11 -1.63 -6.50
CA THR A 90 -13.17 -3.05 -6.83
C THR A 90 -14.24 -3.29 -7.87
N GLY A 91 -13.96 -4.18 -8.80
CA GLY A 91 -14.88 -4.55 -9.87
C GLY A 91 -14.65 -5.97 -10.31
N TRP A 92 -15.33 -6.36 -11.36
CA TRP A 92 -15.20 -7.66 -11.98
C TRP A 92 -14.38 -7.56 -13.27
N VAL A 93 -13.77 -8.67 -13.67
CA VAL A 93 -13.06 -8.75 -14.93
C VAL A 93 -13.36 -10.09 -15.59
N SER A 94 -13.59 -10.07 -16.89
CA SER A 94 -13.80 -11.28 -17.69
C SER A 94 -13.46 -11.03 -19.16
N ILE A 95 -13.72 -12.00 -20.00
CA ILE A 95 -13.59 -11.92 -21.43
C ILE A 95 -14.99 -11.82 -22.01
N LEU A 96 -15.21 -10.84 -22.88
CA LEU A 96 -16.47 -10.71 -23.60
C LEU A 96 -16.50 -11.67 -24.79
N ASN A 97 -17.47 -12.55 -24.80
CA ASN A 97 -17.81 -13.33 -25.97
C ASN A 97 -18.80 -12.52 -26.83
N GLU A 98 -18.32 -11.88 -27.87
CA GLU A 98 -19.11 -11.00 -28.74
C GLU A 98 -20.26 -11.71 -29.46
N ARG A 99 -20.18 -13.05 -29.66
CA ARG A 99 -21.24 -13.81 -30.34
C ARG A 99 -22.51 -13.94 -29.51
N ILE A 100 -22.39 -13.97 -28.21
CA ILE A 100 -23.50 -14.15 -27.26
C ILE A 100 -23.65 -12.99 -26.31
N ASN A 101 -22.82 -11.95 -26.43
CA ASN A 101 -22.76 -10.80 -25.54
C ASN A 101 -22.72 -11.18 -24.04
N ALA A 102 -21.98 -12.23 -23.70
CA ALA A 102 -21.86 -12.71 -22.34
C ALA A 102 -20.39 -12.91 -21.95
N THR A 103 -20.14 -12.84 -20.64
CA THR A 103 -18.80 -13.04 -20.11
C THR A 103 -18.46 -14.53 -19.96
N VAL A 104 -17.18 -14.84 -20.11
CA VAL A 104 -16.67 -16.21 -19.99
C VAL A 104 -16.42 -16.54 -18.52
N THR A 105 -16.99 -17.64 -18.04
CA THR A 105 -16.82 -18.13 -16.65
C THR A 105 -15.68 -19.15 -16.49
N ASN A 106 -15.09 -19.61 -17.60
CA ASN A 106 -13.94 -20.51 -17.53
C ASN A 106 -12.68 -19.74 -17.12
N LEU A 107 -12.20 -19.99 -15.90
CA LEU A 107 -11.07 -19.28 -15.32
C LEU A 107 -9.75 -19.54 -16.07
N GLU A 108 -9.51 -20.76 -16.56
CA GLU A 108 -8.29 -21.08 -17.31
C GLU A 108 -8.23 -20.29 -18.63
N ALA A 109 -9.32 -20.28 -19.39
CA ALA A 109 -9.44 -19.47 -20.60
C ALA A 109 -9.28 -17.97 -20.30
N PHE A 110 -9.88 -17.50 -19.19
CA PHE A 110 -9.75 -16.12 -18.74
C PHE A 110 -8.29 -15.75 -18.44
N TYR A 111 -7.60 -16.52 -17.61
CA TYR A 111 -6.22 -16.20 -17.22
C TYR A 111 -5.27 -16.23 -18.41
N ASN A 112 -5.44 -17.21 -19.32
CA ASN A 112 -4.62 -17.30 -20.53
C ASN A 112 -4.76 -16.06 -21.43
N GLN A 113 -5.96 -15.50 -21.56
CA GLN A 113 -6.19 -14.30 -22.37
C GLN A 113 -5.82 -13.01 -21.61
N TYR A 114 -6.12 -12.92 -20.33
CA TYR A 114 -5.76 -11.77 -19.49
C TYR A 114 -4.27 -11.49 -19.52
N PHE A 115 -3.43 -12.52 -19.37
CA PHE A 115 -1.97 -12.35 -19.37
C PHE A 115 -1.39 -12.07 -20.77
N LYS A 116 -2.11 -12.41 -21.82
CA LYS A 116 -1.74 -12.03 -23.20
C LYS A 116 -2.18 -10.61 -23.56
N ALA A 117 -2.82 -9.89 -22.63
CA ALA A 117 -3.43 -8.58 -22.86
C ALA A 117 -4.41 -8.58 -24.06
N ASP A 118 -5.25 -9.61 -24.13
CA ASP A 118 -6.24 -9.78 -25.19
C ASP A 118 -7.23 -8.60 -25.22
N GLU A 119 -7.57 -8.12 -26.40
CA GLU A 119 -8.52 -7.01 -26.58
C GLU A 119 -9.92 -7.29 -26.03
N LYS A 120 -10.28 -8.56 -25.87
CA LYS A 120 -11.57 -9.01 -25.36
C LYS A 120 -11.71 -9.00 -23.85
N VAL A 121 -10.64 -8.66 -23.13
CA VAL A 121 -10.70 -8.50 -21.67
C VAL A 121 -11.54 -7.27 -21.33
N LEU A 122 -12.62 -7.50 -20.59
CA LEU A 122 -13.57 -6.49 -20.15
C LEU A 122 -13.45 -6.30 -18.63
N MET A 123 -13.16 -5.08 -18.19
CA MET A 123 -13.23 -4.69 -16.78
C MET A 123 -14.55 -3.98 -16.51
N MET A 124 -15.22 -4.35 -15.43
CA MET A 124 -16.56 -3.89 -15.09
C MET A 124 -16.54 -3.40 -13.65
N PHE A 125 -17.00 -2.19 -13.42
CA PHE A 125 -17.05 -1.58 -12.10
C PHE A 125 -18.51 -1.32 -11.73
N PRO A 126 -18.92 -1.55 -10.46
CA PRO A 126 -20.26 -1.18 -10.03
C PRO A 126 -20.45 0.31 -10.25
N HIS A 127 -21.69 0.68 -10.58
CA HIS A 127 -22.09 2.06 -10.80
C HIS A 127 -21.81 2.87 -9.52
N ALA A 128 -20.88 3.80 -9.58
CA ALA A 128 -20.61 4.75 -8.53
C ALA A 128 -20.64 6.15 -9.15
N HIS A 129 -21.77 6.84 -9.00
CA HIS A 129 -22.02 8.24 -9.37
C HIS A 129 -21.72 8.67 -10.81
N GLU A 130 -22.77 8.97 -11.56
CA GLU A 130 -22.81 9.23 -13.00
C GLU A 130 -21.93 10.39 -13.47
N GLU A 131 -21.68 11.39 -12.65
CA GLU A 131 -21.15 12.69 -13.13
C GLU A 131 -19.63 12.75 -13.29
N ARG A 132 -18.85 11.78 -12.79
CA ARG A 132 -17.39 11.95 -12.62
C ARG A 132 -16.49 10.89 -13.24
N MET A 133 -17.03 9.90 -13.92
CA MET A 133 -16.20 8.86 -14.57
C MET A 133 -15.87 9.22 -16.03
N GLN A 134 -14.99 10.21 -16.22
CA GLN A 134 -14.49 10.52 -17.57
C GLN A 134 -13.85 9.29 -18.23
N GLY A 135 -14.33 8.93 -19.43
CA GLY A 135 -13.80 7.81 -20.18
C GLY A 135 -14.42 6.44 -19.86
N MET A 136 -15.56 6.43 -19.17
CA MET A 136 -16.36 5.23 -18.96
C MET A 136 -17.55 5.16 -19.91
N ILE A 137 -17.98 3.93 -20.18
CA ILE A 137 -19.20 3.64 -20.92
C ILE A 137 -20.17 2.99 -19.95
N PRO A 138 -21.40 3.52 -19.80
CA PRO A 138 -22.44 2.84 -19.04
C PRO A 138 -22.75 1.49 -19.70
N ALA A 139 -23.01 0.50 -18.88
CA ALA A 139 -23.34 -0.84 -19.31
C ALA A 139 -24.18 -1.55 -18.23
N ARG A 140 -24.73 -2.70 -18.59
CA ARG A 140 -25.46 -3.55 -17.65
C ARG A 140 -24.99 -4.98 -17.76
N ILE A 141 -24.94 -5.67 -16.62
CA ILE A 141 -24.61 -7.10 -16.55
C ILE A 141 -25.71 -7.87 -15.83
N CYS A 142 -26.10 -8.99 -16.38
CA CYS A 142 -27.06 -9.88 -15.74
C CYS A 142 -26.39 -10.68 -14.62
N PRO A 143 -26.88 -10.67 -13.36
CA PRO A 143 -26.28 -11.40 -12.25
C PRO A 143 -26.48 -12.94 -12.37
N GLU A 144 -27.45 -13.39 -13.18
CA GLU A 144 -27.78 -14.80 -13.33
C GLU A 144 -27.08 -15.49 -14.51
N CYS A 145 -27.02 -14.85 -15.68
CA CYS A 145 -26.43 -15.44 -16.89
C CYS A 145 -25.19 -14.70 -17.40
N LEU A 146 -24.77 -13.62 -16.73
CA LEU A 146 -23.59 -12.81 -17.03
C LEU A 146 -23.59 -12.22 -18.46
N GLN A 147 -24.77 -12.05 -19.04
CA GLN A 147 -24.93 -11.32 -20.29
C GLN A 147 -24.65 -9.83 -20.05
N VAL A 148 -23.85 -9.23 -20.93
CA VAL A 148 -23.44 -7.82 -20.84
C VAL A 148 -24.08 -7.04 -21.96
N LYS A 149 -24.62 -5.88 -21.63
CA LYS A 149 -25.16 -4.91 -22.57
C LYS A 149 -24.37 -3.61 -22.43
N LEU A 150 -23.70 -3.21 -23.49
CA LEU A 150 -22.93 -1.96 -23.54
C LEU A 150 -23.84 -0.82 -24.01
N GLY A 151 -23.74 0.35 -23.38
CA GLY A 151 -24.54 1.54 -23.67
C GLY A 151 -25.74 1.71 -22.74
N ASP A 152 -26.35 2.89 -22.84
CA ASP A 152 -27.44 3.32 -21.96
C ASP A 152 -28.83 2.92 -22.46
N GLU A 153 -28.94 2.45 -23.70
CA GLU A 153 -30.23 2.12 -24.31
C GLU A 153 -30.72 0.73 -23.91
N GLY A 154 -31.89 0.64 -23.28
CA GLY A 154 -32.61 -0.60 -23.11
C GLY A 154 -33.26 -0.85 -21.75
N THR A 155 -33.94 -1.97 -21.64
CA THR A 155 -34.66 -2.42 -20.44
C THR A 155 -33.70 -2.91 -19.36
N ASP A 156 -34.08 -2.68 -18.10
CA ASP A 156 -33.36 -3.19 -16.91
C ASP A 156 -33.49 -4.70 -16.73
N ILE A 157 -34.16 -5.35 -17.66
CA ILE A 157 -34.44 -6.80 -17.64
C ILE A 157 -33.59 -7.50 -18.68
N CYS A 158 -32.96 -8.58 -18.26
CA CYS A 158 -32.15 -9.44 -19.14
C CYS A 158 -33.02 -10.13 -20.20
N PRO A 159 -32.70 -10.00 -21.49
CA PRO A 159 -33.48 -10.61 -22.56
C PRO A 159 -33.41 -12.15 -22.58
N SER A 160 -32.41 -12.75 -21.94
CA SER A 160 -32.17 -14.20 -21.94
C SER A 160 -32.77 -14.94 -20.75
N CYS A 161 -32.88 -14.34 -19.58
CA CYS A 161 -33.35 -15.00 -18.37
C CYS A 161 -34.37 -14.18 -17.54
N SER A 162 -34.74 -12.99 -18.03
CA SER A 162 -35.70 -12.09 -17.40
C SER A 162 -35.32 -11.61 -15.98
N ALA A 163 -34.04 -11.75 -15.59
CA ALA A 163 -33.54 -11.20 -14.33
C ALA A 163 -33.26 -9.71 -14.46
N GLU A 164 -33.37 -8.97 -13.36
CA GLU A 164 -32.96 -7.56 -13.28
C GLU A 164 -31.44 -7.44 -13.47
N MET A 165 -31.02 -6.54 -14.36
CA MET A 165 -29.61 -6.34 -14.69
C MET A 165 -28.99 -5.33 -13.73
N VAL A 166 -27.72 -5.58 -13.40
CA VAL A 166 -26.90 -4.69 -12.55
C VAL A 166 -26.25 -3.64 -13.42
N GLU A 167 -26.40 -2.38 -13.06
CA GLU A 167 -25.70 -1.27 -13.71
C GLU A 167 -24.20 -1.35 -13.39
N ILE A 168 -23.39 -1.18 -14.42
CA ILE A 168 -21.93 -1.19 -14.35
C ILE A 168 -21.35 -0.13 -15.27
N MET A 169 -20.10 0.24 -14.99
CA MET A 169 -19.30 1.10 -15.85
C MET A 169 -18.13 0.32 -16.43
N VAL A 170 -17.89 0.51 -17.72
CA VAL A 170 -16.81 -0.14 -18.46
C VAL A 170 -15.84 0.93 -18.98
N PRO A 171 -14.52 0.81 -18.75
CA PRO A 171 -13.54 1.76 -19.26
C PRO A 171 -13.58 1.84 -20.78
N ARG A 172 -13.57 3.04 -21.35
CA ARG A 172 -13.30 3.23 -22.79
C ARG A 172 -11.88 2.76 -23.09
N GLU A 173 -11.70 2.08 -24.20
CA GLU A 173 -10.39 1.68 -24.65
C GLU A 173 -9.53 2.91 -24.97
N MET A 174 -8.38 3.03 -24.32
CA MET A 174 -7.36 3.99 -24.74
C MET A 174 -6.35 3.27 -25.63
N LYS A 175 -6.35 3.59 -26.92
CA LYS A 175 -5.28 3.17 -27.83
C LYS A 175 -4.03 4.00 -27.54
N THR A 176 -2.96 3.37 -27.12
CA THR A 176 -1.65 4.01 -27.04
C THR A 176 -0.96 3.90 -28.40
N THR A 177 -0.58 5.05 -28.96
CA THR A 177 0.26 5.14 -30.17
C THR A 177 1.70 4.75 -29.83
N GLY A 178 2.12 3.56 -30.21
CA GLY A 178 3.49 3.08 -30.07
C GLY A 178 3.61 1.61 -30.48
N SER A 179 4.76 1.18 -31.00
CA SER A 179 5.03 -0.03 -31.76
C SER A 179 4.79 -1.40 -31.10
N LYS A 180 4.13 -1.46 -29.96
CA LYS A 180 3.46 -2.65 -29.39
C LYS A 180 2.22 -2.18 -28.64
N GLU A 181 1.06 -2.46 -29.18
CA GLU A 181 -0.23 -2.19 -28.56
C GLU A 181 -0.41 -3.08 -27.33
N HIS A 182 0.01 -2.58 -26.16
CA HIS A 182 -0.37 -3.14 -24.88
C HIS A 182 -1.48 -2.29 -24.29
N LYS A 183 -2.67 -2.88 -24.07
CA LYS A 183 -3.74 -2.22 -23.30
C LYS A 183 -3.19 -1.78 -21.94
N GLN A 184 -3.07 -0.48 -21.70
CA GLN A 184 -2.79 0.04 -20.38
C GLN A 184 -4.11 0.13 -19.62
N TYR A 185 -4.24 -0.70 -18.58
CA TYR A 185 -5.39 -0.64 -17.68
C TYR A 185 -5.25 0.57 -16.74
N ILE A 186 -5.86 1.68 -17.13
CA ILE A 186 -5.93 2.90 -16.32
C ILE A 186 -7.14 2.78 -15.40
N CYS A 187 -6.96 3.08 -14.11
CA CYS A 187 -8.09 3.11 -13.18
C CYS A 187 -9.07 4.23 -13.59
N PRO A 188 -10.34 3.91 -13.82
CA PRO A 188 -11.32 4.91 -14.24
C PRO A 188 -11.62 5.95 -13.16
N CYS A 189 -11.45 5.59 -11.88
CA CYS A 189 -11.76 6.47 -10.76
C CYS A 189 -10.66 7.45 -10.39
N CYS A 190 -9.38 6.99 -10.38
CA CYS A 190 -8.27 7.83 -9.92
C CYS A 190 -7.20 8.09 -10.99
N GLY A 191 -7.40 7.61 -12.21
CA GLY A 191 -6.46 7.80 -13.31
C GLY A 191 -5.12 7.07 -13.16
N SER A 192 -4.96 6.21 -12.16
CA SER A 192 -3.73 5.46 -11.95
C SER A 192 -3.46 4.50 -13.10
N ARG A 193 -2.29 4.62 -13.71
CA ARG A 193 -1.86 3.79 -14.85
C ARG A 193 -1.40 2.38 -14.45
N ARG A 194 -1.16 2.14 -13.15
CA ARG A 194 -0.66 0.87 -12.61
C ARG A 194 -1.41 0.40 -11.37
N GLY A 195 -2.49 1.07 -11.02
CA GLY A 195 -3.27 0.78 -9.81
C GLY A 195 -4.10 -0.49 -9.94
N LEU A 196 -4.68 -0.75 -11.11
CA LEU A 196 -5.54 -1.90 -11.33
C LEU A 196 -4.74 -3.21 -11.29
N SER A 197 -5.17 -4.13 -10.46
CA SER A 197 -4.59 -5.46 -10.32
C SER A 197 -5.64 -6.51 -10.10
N LEU A 198 -5.45 -7.65 -10.74
CA LEU A 198 -6.27 -8.83 -10.50
C LEU A 198 -6.04 -9.33 -9.06
N MET A 199 -7.10 -9.59 -8.31
CA MET A 199 -6.99 -10.08 -6.94
C MET A 199 -6.69 -11.58 -6.91
N GLY A 200 -5.95 -12.01 -5.88
CA GLY A 200 -5.67 -13.43 -5.64
C GLY A 200 -4.50 -14.01 -6.43
N LEU A 201 -3.55 -13.20 -6.87
CA LEU A 201 -2.56 -13.61 -7.86
C LEU A 201 -1.30 -14.30 -7.34
N ARG A 202 -0.95 -14.28 -6.03
CA ARG A 202 0.37 -14.82 -5.64
C ARG A 202 0.38 -15.43 -4.24
N SER A 203 0.55 -16.74 -4.16
CA SER A 203 0.90 -17.48 -2.94
C SER A 203 2.14 -16.91 -2.22
N ALA A 204 3.12 -16.41 -2.97
CA ALA A 204 4.32 -15.79 -2.41
C ALA A 204 4.02 -14.62 -1.44
N THR A 205 2.94 -13.86 -1.66
CA THR A 205 2.54 -12.79 -0.73
C THR A 205 2.03 -13.35 0.59
N GLU A 206 1.22 -14.39 0.56
CA GLU A 206 0.67 -15.06 1.74
C GLU A 206 1.74 -15.80 2.52
N ILE A 207 2.63 -16.49 1.81
CA ILE A 207 3.80 -17.14 2.40
C ILE A 207 4.67 -16.10 3.11
N SER A 208 4.95 -14.95 2.49
CA SER A 208 5.74 -13.88 3.12
C SER A 208 5.08 -13.34 4.40
N ALA A 209 3.76 -13.18 4.40
CA ALA A 209 3.02 -12.74 5.58
C ALA A 209 3.06 -13.80 6.68
N SER A 210 2.87 -15.08 6.33
CA SER A 210 2.92 -16.20 7.27
C SER A 210 4.32 -16.38 7.88
N ILE A 211 5.37 -16.30 7.06
CA ILE A 211 6.76 -16.35 7.55
C ILE A 211 7.01 -15.18 8.52
N SER A 212 6.60 -13.97 8.16
CA SER A 212 6.79 -12.80 9.02
C SER A 212 6.06 -12.97 10.35
N GLN A 213 4.84 -13.49 10.36
CA GLN A 213 4.07 -13.75 11.57
C GLN A 213 4.71 -14.85 12.43
N MET A 214 5.13 -15.95 11.83
CA MET A 214 5.81 -17.04 12.58
C MET A 214 7.13 -16.56 13.20
N PHE A 215 7.88 -15.74 12.47
CA PHE A 215 9.18 -15.25 12.94
C PHE A 215 9.03 -14.10 13.95
N ALA A 216 8.00 -13.27 13.83
CA ALA A 216 7.69 -12.23 14.80
C ALA A 216 7.15 -12.79 16.13
N SER A 217 6.75 -14.06 16.18
CA SER A 217 6.25 -14.69 17.38
C SER A 217 7.38 -14.91 18.41
N ARG A 218 7.20 -14.38 19.63
CA ARG A 218 8.08 -14.61 20.79
C ARG A 218 8.10 -16.07 21.27
N PHE A 219 7.14 -16.88 20.83
CA PHE A 219 7.06 -18.29 21.18
C PHE A 219 7.81 -19.21 20.21
N ASN A 220 8.37 -18.66 19.13
CA ASN A 220 9.18 -19.40 18.17
C ASN A 220 10.66 -19.23 18.51
N ASP A 221 11.26 -20.28 19.08
CA ASP A 221 12.66 -20.28 19.50
C ASP A 221 13.63 -20.58 18.36
N ASP A 222 13.19 -21.27 17.29
CA ASP A 222 13.98 -21.59 16.10
C ASP A 222 13.31 -20.99 14.85
N LYS A 223 13.68 -19.75 14.56
CA LYS A 223 13.09 -18.95 13.48
C LYS A 223 13.63 -19.36 12.12
N LYS A 224 13.30 -20.58 11.68
CA LYS A 224 13.72 -21.16 10.41
C LYS A 224 12.56 -21.74 9.63
N THR A 225 12.62 -21.63 8.30
CA THR A 225 11.56 -22.15 7.42
C THR A 225 12.14 -22.71 6.12
N LEU A 226 11.59 -23.82 5.68
CA LEU A 226 11.80 -24.37 4.34
C LEU A 226 10.55 -24.11 3.50
N ALA A 227 10.71 -23.45 2.36
CA ALA A 227 9.65 -23.18 1.40
C ALA A 227 9.91 -23.99 0.14
N PHE A 228 9.08 -24.97 -0.15
CA PHE A 228 9.23 -25.83 -1.32
C PHE A 228 8.46 -25.30 -2.53
N SER A 229 9.05 -25.45 -3.69
CA SER A 229 8.49 -25.13 -4.99
C SER A 229 8.78 -26.27 -5.96
N ASP A 230 7.86 -26.48 -6.89
CA ASP A 230 8.01 -27.49 -7.95
C ASP A 230 8.91 -27.05 -9.12
N ASN A 231 9.36 -25.79 -9.12
CA ASN A 231 10.16 -25.21 -10.19
C ASN A 231 11.34 -24.41 -9.63
N VAL A 232 12.53 -24.66 -10.19
CA VAL A 232 13.78 -23.98 -9.81
C VAL A 232 13.72 -22.47 -10.01
N GLN A 233 13.18 -22.00 -11.14
CA GLN A 233 13.02 -20.55 -11.37
C GLN A 233 12.09 -19.91 -10.35
N ASP A 234 11.02 -20.58 -9.98
CA ASP A 234 10.10 -20.11 -8.95
C ASP A 234 10.78 -20.04 -7.58
N ALA A 235 11.65 -20.98 -7.24
CA ALA A 235 12.39 -20.98 -5.98
C ALA A 235 13.29 -19.76 -5.86
N ALA A 236 14.06 -19.42 -6.90
CA ALA A 236 14.92 -18.24 -6.95
C ALA A 236 14.11 -16.94 -6.85
N HIS A 237 13.03 -16.81 -7.66
CA HIS A 237 12.14 -15.67 -7.60
C HIS A 237 11.46 -15.48 -6.24
N ARG A 238 11.06 -16.58 -5.60
CA ARG A 238 10.43 -16.56 -4.27
C ARG A 238 11.40 -16.09 -3.19
N ALA A 239 12.66 -16.54 -3.21
CA ALA A 239 13.67 -16.05 -2.26
C ALA A 239 13.82 -14.52 -2.33
N GLY A 240 14.01 -13.96 -3.52
CA GLY A 240 14.07 -12.51 -3.72
C GLY A 240 12.79 -11.77 -3.30
N PHE A 241 11.62 -12.36 -3.58
CA PHE A 241 10.34 -11.81 -3.20
C PHE A 241 10.15 -11.81 -1.67
N PHE A 242 10.51 -12.91 -0.99
CA PHE A 242 10.46 -13.01 0.46
C PHE A 242 11.33 -11.95 1.11
N ASN A 243 12.59 -11.81 0.69
CA ASN A 243 13.50 -10.78 1.19
C ASN A 243 12.91 -9.37 1.06
N SER A 244 12.37 -9.05 -0.11
CA SER A 244 11.81 -7.71 -0.36
C SER A 244 10.54 -7.41 0.46
N ARG A 245 9.66 -8.41 0.64
CA ARG A 245 8.40 -8.24 1.37
C ARG A 245 8.63 -8.17 2.87
N THR A 246 9.38 -9.13 3.39
CA THR A 246 9.61 -9.28 4.82
C THR A 246 10.47 -8.14 5.37
N TRP A 247 11.41 -7.62 4.58
CA TRP A 247 12.17 -6.42 4.93
C TRP A 247 11.24 -5.23 5.19
N ARG A 248 10.22 -5.02 4.35
CA ARG A 248 9.24 -3.94 4.57
C ARG A 248 8.41 -4.15 5.82
N PHE A 249 8.03 -5.40 6.12
CA PHE A 249 7.31 -5.71 7.35
C PHE A 249 8.20 -5.43 8.58
N GLY A 250 9.45 -5.88 8.54
CA GLY A 250 10.44 -5.58 9.60
C GLY A 250 10.66 -4.08 9.79
N LEU A 251 10.80 -3.31 8.71
CA LEU A 251 10.95 -1.86 8.78
C LEU A 251 9.71 -1.19 9.41
N ARG A 252 8.50 -1.60 9.04
CA ARG A 252 7.26 -1.09 9.64
C ARG A 252 7.16 -1.42 11.13
N THR A 253 7.54 -2.65 11.51
CA THR A 253 7.62 -3.04 12.92
C THR A 253 8.62 -2.16 13.68
N ALA A 254 9.78 -1.86 13.08
CA ALA A 254 10.77 -0.96 13.68
C ALA A 254 10.25 0.48 13.83
N ILE A 255 9.56 1.00 12.80
CA ILE A 255 8.95 2.34 12.83
C ILE A 255 7.88 2.40 13.92
N GLN A 256 6.99 1.41 14.00
CA GLN A 256 5.92 1.39 14.99
C GLN A 256 6.44 1.26 16.40
N LYS A 257 7.49 0.46 16.64
CA LYS A 257 8.12 0.37 17.95
C LYS A 257 8.72 1.69 18.40
N TYR A 258 9.43 2.38 17.53
CA TYR A 258 9.95 3.71 17.85
C TYR A 258 8.84 4.72 18.10
N CYS A 259 7.79 4.73 17.26
CA CYS A 259 6.63 5.60 17.42
C CYS A 259 5.97 5.40 18.79
N ALA A 260 5.75 4.15 19.19
CA ALA A 260 5.13 3.82 20.48
C ALA A 260 6.01 4.17 21.69
N GLU A 261 7.34 4.04 21.58
CA GLU A 261 8.27 4.36 22.66
C GLU A 261 8.60 5.85 22.77
N SER A 262 8.51 6.62 21.67
CA SER A 262 8.77 8.07 21.70
C SER A 262 7.73 8.84 22.52
N GLY A 263 6.48 8.34 22.58
CA GLY A 263 5.41 8.86 23.44
C GLY A 263 4.96 10.29 23.15
N ALA A 264 5.45 10.91 22.08
CA ALA A 264 5.13 12.28 21.67
C ALA A 264 4.95 12.34 20.15
N ASP A 265 4.12 13.25 19.69
CA ASP A 265 3.99 13.56 18.28
C ASP A 265 5.24 14.32 17.80
N LEU A 266 6.10 13.60 17.11
CA LEU A 266 7.32 14.15 16.53
C LEU A 266 7.05 14.61 15.10
N SER A 267 7.66 15.72 14.70
CA SER A 267 7.67 16.07 13.29
C SER A 267 8.38 14.99 12.48
N LEU A 268 8.05 14.87 11.20
CA LEU A 268 8.66 13.86 10.32
C LEU A 268 10.19 13.99 10.27
N ALA A 269 10.72 15.21 10.36
CA ALA A 269 12.15 15.45 10.42
C ALA A 269 12.76 14.93 11.75
N GLU A 270 12.19 15.31 12.88
CA GLU A 270 12.62 14.84 14.22
C GLU A 270 12.47 13.32 14.33
N PHE A 271 11.38 12.77 13.79
CA PHE A 271 11.14 11.32 13.79
C PHE A 271 12.21 10.57 13.02
N GLN A 272 12.60 11.05 11.83
CA GLN A 272 13.65 10.43 11.03
C GLN A 272 15.00 10.43 11.77
N ASP A 273 15.35 11.55 12.41
CA ASP A 273 16.62 11.68 13.17
C ASP A 273 16.60 10.85 14.45
N GLY A 274 15.50 10.90 15.18
CA GLY A 274 15.30 10.14 16.39
C GLY A 274 15.28 8.64 16.17
N PHE A 275 14.64 8.20 15.08
CA PHE A 275 14.59 6.79 14.68
C PHE A 275 16.00 6.21 14.46
N ILE A 276 16.86 6.92 13.72
CA ILE A 276 18.22 6.47 13.46
C ILE A 276 19.01 6.37 14.78
N ARG A 277 18.98 7.41 15.63
CA ARG A 277 19.66 7.40 16.94
C ARG A 277 19.17 6.25 17.84
N TYR A 278 17.86 6.08 17.94
CA TYR A 278 17.24 5.05 18.77
C TYR A 278 17.72 3.63 18.42
N TRP A 279 17.80 3.32 17.13
CA TRP A 279 18.23 1.99 16.71
C TRP A 279 19.74 1.80 16.79
N HIS A 280 20.56 2.85 16.60
CA HIS A 280 22.00 2.77 16.91
C HIS A 280 22.30 2.57 18.39
N GLU A 281 21.46 3.05 19.29
CA GLU A 281 21.59 2.80 20.73
C GLU A 281 21.20 1.37 21.13
N LYS A 282 20.29 0.74 20.39
CA LYS A 282 19.76 -0.60 20.69
C LYS A 282 20.41 -1.75 19.92
N MET A 283 21.16 -1.47 18.89
CA MET A 283 21.78 -2.45 17.98
C MET A 283 23.28 -2.17 17.83
N THR A 284 24.06 -3.22 17.66
CA THR A 284 25.44 -3.06 17.15
C THR A 284 25.43 -2.58 15.70
N ASP A 285 26.58 -2.09 15.20
CA ASP A 285 26.70 -1.67 13.81
C ASP A 285 26.36 -2.82 12.84
N GLU A 286 26.78 -4.03 13.15
CA GLU A 286 26.48 -5.24 12.36
C GLU A 286 24.97 -5.54 12.33
N GLU A 287 24.30 -5.44 13.48
CA GLU A 287 22.86 -5.66 13.59
C GLU A 287 22.09 -4.57 12.84
N PHE A 288 22.48 -3.31 13.01
CA PHE A 288 21.84 -2.17 12.33
C PHE A 288 21.96 -2.32 10.82
N VAL A 289 23.18 -2.52 10.32
CA VAL A 289 23.42 -2.71 8.88
C VAL A 289 22.62 -3.88 8.35
N SER A 290 22.71 -5.04 9.01
CA SER A 290 22.03 -6.25 8.54
C SER A 290 20.51 -6.14 8.57
N PHE A 291 19.95 -5.44 9.56
CA PHE A 291 18.50 -5.29 9.66
C PHE A 291 17.96 -4.28 8.65
N PHE A 292 18.61 -3.13 8.51
CA PHE A 292 18.09 -2.02 7.71
C PHE A 292 18.55 -1.99 6.26
N ILE A 293 19.59 -2.75 5.87
CA ILE A 293 20.00 -2.80 4.47
C ILE A 293 18.86 -3.24 3.56
N ALA A 294 18.57 -2.44 2.54
CA ALA A 294 17.53 -2.80 1.57
C ALA A 294 17.99 -3.97 0.68
N PRO A 295 17.09 -4.87 0.26
CA PRO A 295 17.46 -6.04 -0.55
C PRO A 295 18.21 -5.71 -1.85
N ASN A 296 17.95 -4.52 -2.42
CA ASN A 296 18.67 -4.06 -3.61
C ASN A 296 20.04 -3.43 -3.32
N MET A 297 20.51 -3.44 -2.08
CA MET A 297 21.82 -2.92 -1.65
C MET A 297 22.77 -4.02 -1.16
N THR A 298 22.31 -5.25 -1.00
CA THR A 298 23.09 -6.36 -0.42
C THR A 298 24.30 -6.80 -1.26
N TRP A 299 24.40 -6.35 -2.50
CA TRP A 299 25.55 -6.56 -3.40
C TRP A 299 26.70 -5.59 -3.15
N MET A 300 26.58 -4.65 -2.23
CA MET A 300 27.63 -3.69 -1.95
C MET A 300 28.80 -4.36 -1.21
N HIS A 301 30.03 -4.18 -1.72
CA HIS A 301 31.23 -4.81 -1.19
C HIS A 301 31.38 -4.70 0.33
N ALA A 302 31.15 -3.51 0.91
CA ALA A 302 31.30 -3.34 2.35
C ALA A 302 30.29 -4.19 3.15
N TYR A 303 29.14 -4.57 2.56
CA TYR A 303 28.20 -5.50 3.17
C TYR A 303 28.69 -6.96 3.00
N GLU A 304 29.17 -7.32 1.81
CA GLU A 304 29.74 -8.66 1.55
C GLU A 304 30.94 -8.89 2.45
N ASP A 305 31.86 -7.93 2.57
CA ASP A 305 33.00 -7.98 3.49
C ASP A 305 32.58 -8.17 4.96
N MET A 306 31.47 -7.51 5.37
CA MET A 306 30.93 -7.69 6.73
C MET A 306 30.42 -9.12 6.93
N VAL A 307 29.71 -9.66 5.96
CA VAL A 307 29.15 -11.03 6.03
C VAL A 307 30.28 -12.04 6.10
N ASP A 308 31.29 -11.91 5.24
CA ASP A 308 32.42 -12.85 5.15
C ASP A 308 33.32 -12.79 6.40
N ASN A 309 33.64 -11.59 6.85
CA ASN A 309 34.47 -11.39 8.04
C ASN A 309 33.69 -11.45 9.36
N ARG A 310 32.36 -11.57 9.29
CA ARG A 310 31.43 -11.55 10.44
C ARG A 310 31.63 -10.32 11.35
N LYS A 311 32.06 -9.21 10.79
CA LYS A 311 32.35 -7.97 11.49
C LYS A 311 32.22 -6.77 10.57
N PHE A 312 31.55 -5.72 11.05
CA PHE A 312 31.47 -4.46 10.30
C PHE A 312 32.82 -3.72 10.30
N GLY A 313 33.24 -3.27 9.11
CA GLY A 313 34.49 -2.55 8.92
C GLY A 313 34.45 -1.13 9.52
N ARG A 314 35.64 -0.55 9.73
CA ARG A 314 35.79 0.85 10.19
C ARG A 314 36.37 1.78 9.11
N ASP A 315 36.54 1.27 7.92
CA ASP A 315 37.08 1.99 6.79
C ASP A 315 36.05 2.96 6.16
N LYS A 316 36.51 3.73 5.17
CA LYS A 316 35.66 4.70 4.47
C LYS A 316 34.50 4.05 3.71
N GLN A 317 34.64 2.79 3.27
CA GLN A 317 33.58 2.09 2.53
C GLN A 317 32.48 1.64 3.47
N ALA A 318 32.82 1.11 4.64
CA ALA A 318 31.89 0.77 5.69
C ALA A 318 31.11 2.01 6.18
N GLN A 319 31.81 3.12 6.47
CA GLN A 319 31.17 4.38 6.86
C GLN A 319 30.22 4.90 5.77
N LYS A 320 30.60 4.77 4.51
CA LYS A 320 29.74 5.16 3.38
C LYS A 320 28.51 4.27 3.29
N LEU A 321 28.65 2.94 3.49
CA LEU A 321 27.52 2.02 3.51
C LEU A 321 26.55 2.37 4.64
N MET A 322 27.05 2.63 5.86
CA MET A 322 26.22 3.05 6.98
C MET A 322 25.40 4.29 6.64
N TYR A 323 26.05 5.35 6.15
CA TYR A 323 25.38 6.57 5.71
C TYR A 323 24.31 6.29 4.64
N GLU A 324 24.61 5.47 3.64
CA GLU A 324 23.66 5.14 2.56
C GLU A 324 22.45 4.34 3.07
N ILE A 325 22.64 3.47 4.07
CA ILE A 325 21.53 2.75 4.73
C ILE A 325 20.66 3.73 5.52
N GLU A 326 21.26 4.65 6.28
CA GLU A 326 20.52 5.69 7.00
C GLU A 326 19.69 6.57 6.05
N GLN A 327 20.28 7.01 4.92
CA GLN A 327 19.55 7.78 3.91
C GLN A 327 18.40 6.96 3.31
N ARG A 328 18.62 5.67 3.07
CA ARG A 328 17.56 4.79 2.59
C ARG A 328 16.43 4.65 3.60
N VAL A 329 16.73 4.49 4.86
CA VAL A 329 15.72 4.37 5.93
C VAL A 329 14.91 5.65 6.05
N ARG A 330 15.55 6.83 6.05
CA ARG A 330 14.87 8.15 6.04
C ARG A 330 13.90 8.26 4.87
N TYR A 331 14.37 7.89 3.69
CA TYR A 331 13.55 7.89 2.47
C TYR A 331 12.34 6.93 2.59
N GLU A 332 12.52 5.72 3.14
CA GLU A 332 11.44 4.76 3.32
C GLU A 332 10.40 5.22 4.37
N ILE A 333 10.82 5.85 5.47
CA ILE A 333 9.91 6.46 6.45
C ILE A 333 9.05 7.53 5.78
N MET A 334 9.65 8.42 5.00
CA MET A 334 8.94 9.45 4.27
C MET A 334 7.94 8.85 3.26
N LEU A 335 8.34 7.79 2.54
CA LEU A 335 7.44 7.09 1.62
C LEU A 335 6.31 6.38 2.35
N GLU A 336 6.55 5.80 3.52
CA GLU A 336 5.54 5.06 4.28
C GLU A 336 4.35 5.95 4.62
N TYR A 337 4.60 7.18 5.04
CA TYR A 337 3.57 8.16 5.38
C TYR A 337 3.17 9.08 4.20
N GLY A 338 3.81 8.93 3.06
CA GLY A 338 3.52 9.67 1.83
C GLY A 338 2.91 8.78 0.75
N LEU A 339 3.66 8.55 -0.33
CA LEU A 339 3.21 7.83 -1.53
C LEU A 339 2.59 6.46 -1.27
N THR A 340 3.06 5.75 -0.26
CA THR A 340 2.57 4.42 0.07
C THR A 340 1.47 4.41 1.11
N GLY A 341 1.20 5.52 1.78
CA GLY A 341 0.21 5.63 2.86
C GLY A 341 -1.22 5.22 2.44
N LYS A 342 -1.56 5.39 1.17
CA LYS A 342 -2.85 4.97 0.60
C LYS A 342 -2.95 3.48 0.23
N ILE A 343 -1.83 2.75 0.24
CA ILE A 343 -1.78 1.32 -0.12
C ILE A 343 -2.10 0.49 1.13
N GLY A 344 -2.83 -0.60 0.97
CA GLY A 344 -3.08 -1.54 2.07
C GLY A 344 -1.78 -2.06 2.70
N ARG A 345 -1.83 -2.42 4.01
CA ARG A 345 -0.72 -2.93 4.84
C ARG A 345 0.32 -1.89 5.28
N THR A 346 0.09 -0.62 5.08
CA THR A 346 0.89 0.46 5.67
C THR A 346 0.52 0.65 7.14
N LEU A 347 1.35 1.36 7.88
CA LEU A 347 1.07 1.69 9.28
C LEU A 347 -0.25 2.47 9.42
N GLU A 348 -0.50 3.41 8.51
CA GLU A 348 -1.75 4.17 8.46
C GLU A 348 -2.96 3.27 8.20
N LYS A 349 -2.92 2.40 7.17
CA LYS A 349 -4.03 1.50 6.83
C LYS A 349 -4.25 0.38 7.84
N SER A 350 -3.23 0.06 8.62
CA SER A 350 -3.27 -0.94 9.69
C SER A 350 -3.52 -0.34 11.08
N THR A 351 -3.91 0.94 11.13
CA THR A 351 -4.30 1.66 12.36
C THR A 351 -3.20 1.71 13.42
N CYS A 352 -1.94 1.76 12.98
CA CYS A 352 -0.78 1.78 13.87
C CYS A 352 -0.32 3.20 14.20
N SER A 353 -0.06 3.97 13.16
CA SER A 353 0.37 5.37 13.27
C SER A 353 0.00 6.12 12.01
N VAL A 354 -0.24 7.42 12.14
CA VAL A 354 -0.76 8.29 11.09
C VAL A 354 -0.03 9.63 11.07
N ILE A 355 -0.27 10.38 10.01
CA ILE A 355 0.16 11.77 9.93
C ILE A 355 -0.91 12.69 10.53
N SER A 356 -0.43 13.73 11.24
CA SER A 356 -1.21 14.89 11.65
C SER A 356 -0.53 16.19 11.23
N PHE A 357 -1.29 17.28 11.30
CA PHE A 357 -0.83 18.66 11.12
C PHE A 357 -1.24 19.45 12.36
N ARG A 358 -0.47 20.43 12.80
CA ARG A 358 -0.85 21.23 13.95
C ARG A 358 -2.11 22.04 13.69
N GLU A 359 -2.99 22.09 14.67
CA GLU A 359 -4.25 22.84 14.59
C GLU A 359 -4.00 24.34 14.34
N GLU A 360 -2.94 24.87 14.95
CA GLU A 360 -2.53 26.29 14.80
C GLU A 360 -2.16 26.60 13.34
N ASP A 361 -1.40 25.69 12.68
CA ASP A 361 -1.03 25.84 11.28
C ASP A 361 -2.26 25.80 10.36
N ILE A 362 -3.18 24.86 10.62
CA ILE A 362 -4.41 24.72 9.86
C ILE A 362 -5.28 25.98 9.99
N ARG A 363 -5.47 26.48 11.22
CA ARG A 363 -6.25 27.69 11.47
C ARG A 363 -5.64 28.92 10.81
N ALA A 364 -4.34 29.16 11.02
CA ALA A 364 -3.67 30.32 10.44
C ALA A 364 -3.75 30.33 8.90
N MET A 365 -3.64 29.17 8.27
CA MET A 365 -3.84 29.04 6.83
C MET A 365 -5.32 29.26 6.45
N ALA A 366 -6.27 28.70 7.21
CA ALA A 366 -7.69 28.82 6.95
C ALA A 366 -8.18 30.26 7.07
N ASP A 367 -7.72 31.01 8.08
CA ASP A 367 -8.01 32.45 8.27
C ASP A 367 -7.64 33.25 7.00
N GLU A 368 -6.44 33.07 6.49
CA GLU A 368 -5.96 33.76 5.30
C GLU A 368 -6.73 33.34 4.04
N VAL A 369 -6.98 32.06 3.88
CA VAL A 369 -7.75 31.54 2.73
C VAL A 369 -9.19 32.06 2.76
N GLN A 370 -9.84 32.10 3.92
CA GLN A 370 -11.18 32.66 4.10
C GLN A 370 -11.21 34.16 3.76
N GLU A 371 -10.29 34.93 4.35
CA GLU A 371 -10.20 36.37 4.12
C GLU A 371 -10.03 36.69 2.60
N ARG A 372 -9.09 36.02 1.94
CA ARG A 372 -8.86 36.19 0.51
C ARG A 372 -10.05 35.75 -0.35
N THR A 373 -10.67 34.64 -0.01
CA THR A 373 -11.83 34.12 -0.75
C THR A 373 -12.98 35.09 -0.72
N ILE A 374 -13.29 35.66 0.44
CA ILE A 374 -14.37 36.64 0.60
C ILE A 374 -14.00 37.97 -0.06
N ASN A 375 -12.80 38.50 0.20
CA ASN A 375 -12.42 39.84 -0.24
C ASN A 375 -12.06 39.92 -1.72
N GLU A 376 -11.36 38.90 -2.28
CA GLU A 376 -10.89 38.93 -3.66
C GLU A 376 -11.91 38.31 -4.64
N LEU A 377 -12.66 37.29 -4.21
CA LEU A 377 -13.59 36.56 -5.09
C LEU A 377 -15.07 36.85 -4.80
N GLY A 378 -15.41 37.31 -3.59
CA GLY A 378 -16.79 37.59 -3.20
C GLY A 378 -17.69 36.35 -3.10
N VAL A 379 -17.10 35.16 -2.89
CA VAL A 379 -17.82 33.88 -2.80
C VAL A 379 -17.59 33.21 -1.44
N LEU A 380 -18.39 32.21 -1.12
CA LEU A 380 -18.33 31.42 0.13
C LEU A 380 -18.51 32.31 1.38
N THR A 381 -19.27 33.38 1.26
CA THR A 381 -19.48 34.35 2.35
C THR A 381 -20.34 33.81 3.49
N SER A 382 -21.15 32.79 3.20
CA SER A 382 -22.02 32.09 4.17
C SER A 382 -21.38 30.84 4.79
N GLU A 383 -20.21 30.43 4.31
CA GLU A 383 -19.53 29.23 4.82
C GLU A 383 -18.86 29.47 6.17
N GLU A 384 -18.99 28.49 7.06
CA GLU A 384 -18.35 28.51 8.37
C GLU A 384 -16.83 28.42 8.25
N HIS A 385 -16.10 28.96 9.21
CA HIS A 385 -14.63 28.86 9.28
C HIS A 385 -14.14 27.40 9.22
N LYS A 386 -14.86 26.48 9.85
CA LYS A 386 -14.57 25.03 9.83
C LYS A 386 -14.52 24.45 8.41
N THR A 387 -15.25 25.02 7.46
CA THR A 387 -15.19 24.64 6.03
C THR A 387 -13.80 24.92 5.46
N PHE A 388 -13.22 26.08 5.78
CA PHE A 388 -11.88 26.46 5.32
C PHE A 388 -10.79 25.64 6.01
N GLU A 389 -10.94 25.33 7.31
CA GLU A 389 -10.03 24.41 8.00
C GLU A 389 -10.03 23.02 7.35
N ARG A 390 -11.20 22.49 6.98
CA ARG A 390 -11.33 21.20 6.26
C ARG A 390 -10.71 21.27 4.88
N MET A 391 -10.89 22.37 4.15
CA MET A 391 -10.28 22.58 2.83
C MET A 391 -8.74 22.50 2.94
N VAL A 392 -8.17 23.24 3.89
CA VAL A 392 -6.72 23.26 4.15
C VAL A 392 -6.22 21.87 4.55
N LEU A 393 -6.82 21.27 5.57
CA LEU A 393 -6.41 19.96 6.09
C LEU A 393 -6.40 18.90 4.99
N GLY A 394 -7.47 18.78 4.23
CA GLY A 394 -7.55 17.79 3.17
C GLY A 394 -6.62 18.09 2.00
N TYR A 395 -6.35 19.36 1.71
CA TYR A 395 -5.38 19.77 0.69
C TYR A 395 -3.95 19.34 1.07
N LEU A 396 -3.52 19.63 2.30
CA LEU A 396 -2.24 19.19 2.85
C LEU A 396 -2.13 17.66 2.84
N ASN A 397 -3.22 16.97 3.22
CA ASN A 397 -3.27 15.51 3.18
C ASN A 397 -3.14 14.95 1.74
N LEU A 398 -3.74 15.58 0.74
CA LEU A 398 -3.56 15.21 -0.66
C LEU A 398 -2.12 15.42 -1.14
N MET A 399 -1.47 16.53 -0.76
CA MET A 399 -0.05 16.76 -1.06
C MET A 399 0.82 15.67 -0.42
N ARG A 400 0.60 15.35 0.86
CA ARG A 400 1.29 14.31 1.60
C ARG A 400 1.14 12.94 0.91
N MET A 401 -0.09 12.54 0.60
CA MET A 401 -0.40 11.26 -0.06
C MET A 401 0.23 11.12 -1.44
N ASN A 402 0.60 12.23 -2.07
CA ASN A 402 1.35 12.24 -3.32
C ASN A 402 2.87 12.30 -3.11
N GLY A 403 3.35 12.29 -1.87
CA GLY A 403 4.77 12.31 -1.53
C GLY A 403 5.44 13.67 -1.74
N ALA A 404 4.66 14.75 -1.73
CA ALA A 404 5.15 16.10 -1.99
C ALA A 404 5.83 16.72 -0.75
N PHE A 405 6.88 16.08 -0.23
CA PHE A 405 7.66 16.56 0.89
C PHE A 405 8.89 17.34 0.45
N GLU A 406 9.28 18.35 1.23
CA GLU A 406 10.59 18.94 1.12
C GLU A 406 11.65 17.94 1.60
N ASP A 407 12.52 17.51 0.70
CA ASP A 407 13.68 16.71 1.05
C ASP A 407 14.76 16.85 -0.02
N ARG A 408 16.02 16.82 0.43
CA ARG A 408 17.18 16.94 -0.44
C ARG A 408 17.22 15.88 -1.54
N VAL A 409 16.66 14.71 -1.30
CA VAL A 409 16.58 13.63 -2.28
C VAL A 409 15.76 14.00 -3.51
N PHE A 410 14.84 14.95 -3.38
CA PHE A 410 13.96 15.38 -4.46
C PHE A 410 14.47 16.57 -5.26
N GLU A 411 15.54 17.25 -4.83
CA GLU A 411 16.04 18.46 -5.52
C GLU A 411 16.36 18.24 -6.99
N GLU A 412 17.11 17.18 -7.29
CA GLU A 412 17.47 16.88 -8.69
C GLU A 412 16.24 16.42 -9.52
N TYR A 413 15.30 15.74 -8.88
CA TYR A 413 14.06 15.35 -9.51
C TYR A 413 13.19 16.55 -9.89
N THR A 414 13.06 17.53 -8.98
CA THR A 414 12.27 18.75 -9.24
C THR A 414 12.96 19.68 -10.23
N LYS A 415 14.30 19.81 -10.19
CA LYS A 415 15.09 20.54 -11.20
C LYS A 415 14.98 19.91 -12.60
N ALA A 416 14.86 18.57 -12.67
CA ALA A 416 14.69 17.82 -13.92
C ALA A 416 13.21 17.66 -14.34
N ASN A 417 12.33 18.55 -13.90
CA ASN A 417 10.90 18.56 -14.24
C ASN A 417 10.17 17.22 -13.99
N GLY A 418 10.52 16.52 -12.91
CA GLY A 418 9.87 15.27 -12.55
C GLY A 418 10.43 14.04 -13.28
N ASP A 419 11.65 14.06 -13.78
CA ASP A 419 12.26 12.87 -14.38
C ASP A 419 12.52 11.78 -13.33
N GLY A 420 11.75 10.70 -13.39
CA GLY A 420 11.86 9.56 -12.47
C GLY A 420 13.22 8.85 -12.48
N TYR A 421 14.09 9.10 -13.48
CA TYR A 421 15.47 8.62 -13.48
C TYR A 421 16.25 9.16 -12.28
N MET A 422 16.00 10.40 -11.87
CA MET A 422 16.69 11.05 -10.75
C MET A 422 16.40 10.36 -9.40
N LEU A 423 15.31 9.60 -9.30
CA LEU A 423 14.90 8.85 -8.10
C LEU A 423 15.15 7.33 -8.24
N SER A 424 16.08 6.93 -9.07
CA SER A 424 16.42 5.53 -9.28
C SER A 424 17.82 5.16 -8.77
N ASN A 425 18.05 3.86 -8.55
CA ASN A 425 19.35 3.33 -8.15
C ASN A 425 20.43 3.48 -9.25
N ASP A 426 20.04 3.76 -10.50
CA ASP A 426 20.97 4.10 -11.58
C ASP A 426 21.68 5.44 -11.32
N ARG A 427 20.99 6.38 -10.65
CA ARG A 427 21.52 7.68 -10.28
C ARG A 427 22.16 7.67 -8.89
N ASN A 428 21.52 7.01 -7.95
CA ASN A 428 21.98 6.92 -6.58
C ASN A 428 21.73 5.51 -6.03
N ARG A 429 22.80 4.74 -5.84
CA ARG A 429 22.77 3.29 -5.60
C ARG A 429 21.93 2.85 -4.39
N TRP A 430 21.71 3.72 -3.40
CA TRP A 430 20.86 3.41 -2.25
C TRP A 430 19.35 3.60 -2.53
N LEU A 431 18.98 4.28 -3.61
CA LEU A 431 17.58 4.42 -4.01
C LEU A 431 16.98 3.09 -4.50
N PRO A 432 15.64 2.98 -4.53
CA PRO A 432 14.96 1.83 -5.13
C PRO A 432 15.26 1.70 -6.62
N GLY A 433 15.28 0.46 -7.12
CA GLY A 433 15.40 0.21 -8.56
C GLY A 433 14.21 0.79 -9.36
N ARG A 434 14.45 1.18 -10.61
CA ARG A 434 13.41 1.72 -11.53
C ARG A 434 12.19 0.83 -11.66
N GLN A 435 12.38 -0.48 -11.62
CA GLN A 435 11.30 -1.47 -11.74
C GLN A 435 10.58 -1.79 -10.41
N SER A 436 10.89 -1.05 -9.35
CA SER A 436 10.30 -1.29 -8.02
C SER A 436 8.77 -1.15 -7.97
N GLY A 437 8.15 -0.65 -9.05
CA GLY A 437 6.70 -0.42 -9.14
C GLY A 437 6.21 0.72 -8.25
N ARG A 438 7.11 1.54 -7.71
CA ARG A 438 6.78 2.73 -6.93
C ARG A 438 6.41 3.88 -7.86
N ASN A 439 5.35 4.58 -7.51
CA ASN A 439 5.02 5.84 -8.16
C ASN A 439 6.04 6.90 -7.75
N THR A 440 6.39 7.78 -8.68
CA THR A 440 7.17 8.99 -8.37
C THR A 440 6.32 9.98 -7.58
N PRO A 441 6.92 10.83 -6.71
CA PRO A 441 6.19 11.90 -6.05
C PRO A 441 5.53 12.83 -7.07
N ARG A 442 4.33 13.30 -6.74
CA ARG A 442 3.61 14.28 -7.55
C ARG A 442 3.48 15.57 -6.76
N PHE A 443 4.42 16.46 -6.99
CA PHE A 443 4.41 17.80 -6.40
C PHE A 443 3.34 18.67 -7.05
N VAL A 444 2.79 19.61 -6.29
CA VAL A 444 1.98 20.69 -6.87
C VAL A 444 2.93 21.69 -7.49
N ALA A 445 2.70 22.04 -8.75
CA ALA A 445 3.54 22.97 -9.47
C ALA A 445 2.76 23.92 -10.36
N VAL A 446 3.19 25.18 -10.37
CA VAL A 446 2.67 26.21 -11.28
C VAL A 446 3.66 26.33 -12.44
N HIS A 447 3.16 26.06 -13.64
CA HIS A 447 3.92 26.22 -14.86
C HIS A 447 4.01 27.70 -15.25
N GLN A 448 5.22 28.21 -15.40
CA GLN A 448 5.52 29.63 -15.71
C GLN A 448 6.05 29.83 -17.13
N GLY A 449 6.48 28.77 -17.79
CA GLY A 449 7.11 28.81 -19.11
C GLY A 449 6.15 28.51 -20.27
N THR A 450 6.66 28.62 -21.48
CA THR A 450 5.97 28.26 -22.73
C THR A 450 6.20 26.80 -23.15
N GLY A 451 7.02 26.06 -22.40
CA GLY A 451 7.37 24.67 -22.67
C GLY A 451 6.22 23.68 -22.43
N LYS A 452 6.44 22.41 -22.81
CA LYS A 452 5.46 21.33 -22.53
C LYS A 452 5.27 21.14 -21.02
N ARG A 453 4.01 21.08 -20.58
CA ARG A 453 3.68 20.71 -19.21
C ARG A 453 4.14 19.29 -18.91
N THR A 454 4.75 19.09 -17.76
CA THR A 454 5.17 17.77 -17.25
C THR A 454 3.95 17.05 -16.66
N LEU A 455 3.79 15.78 -17.02
CA LEU A 455 2.71 14.95 -16.48
C LEU A 455 2.97 14.46 -15.05
N GLU A 456 4.20 14.59 -14.57
CA GLU A 456 4.61 14.15 -13.23
C GLU A 456 4.28 15.16 -12.13
N PHE A 457 4.02 16.43 -12.49
CA PHE A 457 3.59 17.46 -11.56
C PHE A 457 2.08 17.69 -11.67
N ASP A 458 1.44 17.94 -10.53
CA ASP A 458 0.04 18.35 -10.48
C ASP A 458 -0.06 19.87 -10.52
N SER A 459 -1.03 20.39 -11.26
CA SER A 459 -1.39 21.81 -11.20
C SER A 459 -2.27 22.09 -9.98
N PRO A 460 -2.22 23.29 -9.37
CA PRO A 460 -3.25 23.73 -8.41
C PRO A 460 -4.68 23.62 -8.95
N ALA A 461 -4.84 23.72 -10.27
CA ALA A 461 -6.09 23.53 -10.99
C ALA A 461 -6.39 22.06 -11.36
N SER A 462 -5.62 21.08 -10.87
CA SER A 462 -5.91 19.66 -11.09
C SER A 462 -7.21 19.27 -10.41
N ALA A 463 -8.03 18.49 -11.10
CA ALA A 463 -9.36 18.09 -10.65
C ALA A 463 -9.39 17.61 -9.19
N LYS A 464 -8.42 16.80 -8.75
CA LYS A 464 -8.41 16.28 -7.37
C LYS A 464 -8.34 17.36 -6.28
N TYR A 465 -7.67 18.49 -6.52
CA TYR A 465 -7.61 19.61 -5.57
C TYR A 465 -8.84 20.48 -5.65
N VAL A 466 -9.28 20.77 -6.88
CA VAL A 466 -10.48 21.54 -7.16
C VAL A 466 -11.73 20.81 -6.66
N ASP A 467 -11.84 19.50 -6.95
CA ASP A 467 -12.95 18.66 -6.48
C ASP A 467 -12.99 18.59 -4.95
N TRP A 468 -11.81 18.49 -4.30
CA TRP A 468 -11.76 18.50 -2.84
C TRP A 468 -12.29 19.79 -2.25
N ILE A 469 -11.83 20.95 -2.75
CA ILE A 469 -12.26 22.26 -2.30
C ILE A 469 -13.78 22.42 -2.52
N SER A 470 -14.26 22.11 -3.72
CA SER A 470 -15.68 22.16 -4.06
C SER A 470 -16.53 21.25 -3.17
N SER A 471 -16.03 20.04 -2.85
CA SER A 471 -16.76 19.08 -2.01
C SER A 471 -16.92 19.57 -0.56
N CYS A 472 -16.03 20.43 -0.08
CA CYS A 472 -16.13 20.98 1.26
C CYS A 472 -17.22 22.06 1.38
N CYS A 473 -17.62 22.69 0.27
CA CYS A 473 -18.54 23.82 0.27
C CYS A 473 -20.01 23.38 0.27
N HIS A 474 -20.86 24.18 0.91
CA HIS A 474 -22.32 24.03 0.88
C HIS A 474 -22.97 24.97 -0.15
N GLU A 475 -22.28 26.03 -0.55
CA GLU A 475 -22.78 26.94 -1.61
C GLU A 475 -22.77 26.21 -2.97
N VAL A 476 -23.93 26.18 -3.63
CA VAL A 476 -24.17 25.40 -4.86
C VAL A 476 -23.76 26.16 -6.14
N MET A 477 -23.65 27.48 -6.10
CA MET A 477 -23.48 28.33 -7.28
C MET A 477 -22.12 29.03 -7.30
N VAL A 478 -21.04 28.27 -7.16
CA VAL A 478 -19.66 28.78 -7.24
C VAL A 478 -19.01 28.31 -8.53
N GLU A 479 -18.44 29.24 -9.28
CA GLU A 479 -17.72 28.90 -10.51
C GLU A 479 -16.43 28.09 -10.25
N GLU A 480 -16.09 27.14 -11.11
CA GLU A 480 -14.87 26.35 -11.02
C GLU A 480 -13.59 27.21 -10.99
N SER A 481 -13.63 28.39 -11.65
CA SER A 481 -12.55 29.37 -11.63
C SER A 481 -12.20 29.84 -10.21
N SER A 482 -13.20 30.00 -9.35
CA SER A 482 -13.03 30.39 -7.93
C SER A 482 -12.34 29.28 -7.13
N PHE A 483 -12.73 28.03 -7.32
CA PHE A 483 -12.05 26.91 -6.65
C PHE A 483 -10.58 26.75 -7.08
N ARG A 484 -10.26 27.07 -8.33
CA ARG A 484 -8.85 27.11 -8.81
C ARG A 484 -8.07 28.23 -8.13
N ALA A 485 -8.67 29.40 -7.92
CA ALA A 485 -8.05 30.49 -7.18
C ALA A 485 -7.85 30.14 -5.71
N ILE A 486 -8.85 29.54 -5.05
CA ILE A 486 -8.76 29.08 -3.66
C ILE A 486 -7.63 28.05 -3.49
N SER A 487 -7.46 27.14 -4.45
CA SER A 487 -6.32 26.20 -4.45
C SER A 487 -4.97 26.92 -4.44
N GLN A 488 -4.84 28.03 -5.18
CA GLN A 488 -3.65 28.86 -5.13
C GLN A 488 -3.52 29.62 -3.80
N PHE A 489 -4.62 30.11 -3.22
CA PHE A 489 -4.60 30.78 -1.92
C PHE A 489 -4.11 29.86 -0.81
N ILE A 490 -4.51 28.57 -0.84
CA ILE A 490 -4.01 27.56 0.12
C ILE A 490 -2.49 27.38 0.01
N LEU A 491 -1.96 27.34 -1.21
CA LEU A 491 -0.50 27.24 -1.42
C LEU A 491 0.25 28.48 -0.93
N ASP A 492 -0.29 29.67 -1.23
CA ASP A 492 0.30 30.94 -0.81
C ASP A 492 0.29 31.09 0.72
N ALA A 493 -0.85 30.76 1.36
CA ALA A 493 -1.00 30.74 2.81
C ALA A 493 -0.02 29.74 3.45
N GLY A 494 0.10 28.54 2.87
CA GLY A 494 1.05 27.53 3.34
C GLY A 494 2.52 27.98 3.26
N VAL A 495 2.89 28.73 2.22
CA VAL A 495 4.23 29.31 2.11
C VAL A 495 4.44 30.41 3.14
N LYS A 496 3.46 31.27 3.37
CA LYS A 496 3.52 32.34 4.37
C LYS A 496 3.60 31.81 5.79
N GLN A 497 2.87 30.76 6.12
CA GLN A 497 2.90 30.08 7.42
C GLN A 497 4.05 29.06 7.56
N HIS A 498 4.92 28.96 6.56
CA HIS A 498 6.06 28.04 6.53
C HIS A 498 5.70 26.53 6.55
N VAL A 499 4.45 26.14 6.40
CA VAL A 499 4.01 24.74 6.28
C VAL A 499 4.39 24.16 4.92
N ILE A 500 4.34 25.00 3.90
CA ILE A 500 4.75 24.68 2.52
C ILE A 500 5.99 25.51 2.17
N THR A 501 6.84 24.96 1.32
CA THR A 501 8.00 25.69 0.79
C THR A 501 8.11 25.53 -0.72
N LEU A 502 8.84 26.47 -1.35
CA LEU A 502 9.22 26.37 -2.76
C LEU A 502 10.48 25.54 -2.87
N LEU A 503 10.41 24.48 -3.67
CA LEU A 503 11.54 23.59 -3.92
C LEU A 503 12.42 24.12 -5.07
N PRO A 504 13.72 23.81 -5.07
CA PRO A 504 14.58 24.05 -6.22
C PRO A 504 14.00 23.39 -7.47
N SER A 505 13.76 24.17 -8.51
CA SER A 505 13.09 23.72 -9.73
C SER A 505 13.67 24.39 -10.97
N SER A 506 13.32 23.92 -12.16
CA SER A 506 13.64 24.61 -13.40
C SER A 506 12.93 25.96 -13.48
N VAL A 507 13.40 26.83 -14.38
CA VAL A 507 12.78 28.15 -14.62
C VAL A 507 11.33 28.09 -15.10
N ASP A 508 10.89 26.94 -15.60
CA ASP A 508 9.53 26.74 -16.10
C ASP A 508 8.51 26.47 -15.00
N TYR A 509 8.93 26.18 -13.77
CA TYR A 509 8.04 25.76 -12.69
C TYR A 509 8.32 26.42 -11.35
N LYS A 510 7.25 26.75 -10.61
CA LYS A 510 7.29 26.90 -9.16
C LYS A 510 6.75 25.61 -8.55
N VAL A 511 7.57 24.87 -7.82
CA VAL A 511 7.23 23.57 -7.23
C VAL A 511 7.06 23.72 -5.73
N TYR A 512 5.92 23.25 -5.20
CA TYR A 512 5.54 23.34 -3.80
C TYR A 512 5.70 22.00 -3.10
N GLY A 513 6.35 22.01 -1.94
CA GLY A 513 6.54 20.84 -1.07
C GLY A 513 6.17 21.12 0.37
N LEU A 514 5.66 20.10 1.06
CA LEU A 514 5.39 20.14 2.50
C LEU A 514 6.69 20.11 3.29
N LYS A 515 6.87 21.01 4.25
CA LYS A 515 8.00 20.97 5.17
C LYS A 515 7.81 19.84 6.18
N LYS A 516 8.82 19.01 6.31
CA LYS A 516 8.80 17.86 7.25
C LYS A 516 8.66 18.26 8.71
N ASP A 517 9.06 19.50 9.06
CA ASP A 517 8.95 20.05 10.42
C ASP A 517 7.50 20.39 10.84
N HIS A 518 6.59 20.50 9.86
CA HIS A 518 5.17 20.78 10.07
C HIS A 518 4.26 19.58 9.79
N VAL A 519 4.84 18.39 9.61
CA VAL A 519 4.13 17.11 9.39
C VAL A 519 4.47 16.20 10.56
N TYR A 520 3.50 15.81 11.36
CA TYR A 520 3.71 15.07 12.61
C TYR A 520 3.27 13.63 12.48
N ILE A 521 3.92 12.72 13.20
CA ILE A 521 3.55 11.30 13.27
C ILE A 521 2.93 11.04 14.63
N SER A 522 1.67 10.59 14.64
CA SER A 522 0.91 10.23 15.84
C SER A 522 0.63 8.73 15.91
N SER A 523 0.75 8.17 17.11
CA SER A 523 0.31 6.79 17.42
C SER A 523 -1.14 6.72 17.93
N GLU A 524 -1.76 7.87 18.20
CA GLU A 524 -3.15 7.95 18.61
C GLU A 524 -4.06 8.00 17.39
N VAL A 525 -4.56 6.85 16.97
CA VAL A 525 -5.28 6.67 15.70
C VAL A 525 -6.76 6.44 15.92
N VAL A 526 -7.56 7.21 15.20
CA VAL A 526 -9.02 7.04 15.08
C VAL A 526 -9.36 6.64 13.64
N GLN A 527 -10.28 5.71 13.48
CA GLN A 527 -10.80 5.34 12.17
C GLN A 527 -12.10 6.10 11.86
N LEU A 528 -12.18 6.60 10.65
CA LEU A 528 -13.42 7.13 10.08
C LEU A 528 -13.82 6.29 8.87
N ARG A 529 -15.11 6.13 8.69
CA ARG A 529 -15.69 5.41 7.56
C ARG A 529 -16.57 6.34 6.72
N CYS A 530 -16.39 6.26 5.41
CA CYS A 530 -17.27 6.97 4.50
C CYS A 530 -18.66 6.34 4.47
N THR A 531 -19.70 7.16 4.59
CA THR A 531 -21.11 6.76 4.60
C THR A 531 -21.55 6.07 3.31
N GLU A 532 -20.98 6.47 2.15
CA GLU A 532 -21.38 5.96 0.83
C GLU A 532 -20.49 4.80 0.35
N CYS A 533 -19.18 5.02 0.25
CA CYS A 533 -18.29 4.02 -0.34
C CYS A 533 -17.66 3.05 0.68
N GLY A 534 -17.92 3.23 1.97
CA GLY A 534 -17.39 2.38 3.04
C GLY A 534 -15.86 2.43 3.21
N THR A 535 -15.16 3.30 2.48
CA THR A 535 -13.71 3.43 2.62
C THR A 535 -13.35 3.90 4.02
N VAL A 536 -12.38 3.23 4.64
CA VAL A 536 -11.88 3.56 5.98
C VAL A 536 -10.65 4.45 5.86
N TYR A 537 -10.65 5.52 6.63
CA TYR A 537 -9.55 6.46 6.81
C TYR A 537 -9.04 6.38 8.23
N SER A 538 -7.73 6.33 8.39
CA SER A 538 -7.08 6.46 9.69
C SER A 538 -6.55 7.88 9.84
N VAL A 539 -6.92 8.56 10.91
CA VAL A 539 -6.51 9.92 11.22
C VAL A 539 -6.03 9.99 12.67
N SER A 540 -5.28 11.03 13.01
CA SER A 540 -4.90 11.23 14.41
C SER A 540 -6.09 11.65 15.27
N ALA A 541 -6.06 11.29 16.55
CA ALA A 541 -7.17 11.50 17.47
C ALA A 541 -7.52 12.98 17.64
N ASP A 542 -6.51 13.87 17.65
CA ASP A 542 -6.67 15.33 17.75
C ASP A 542 -7.41 15.92 16.54
N GLN A 543 -7.30 15.32 15.35
CA GLN A 543 -7.94 15.79 14.12
C GLN A 543 -9.25 15.07 13.78
N ALA A 544 -9.63 14.06 14.57
CA ALA A 544 -10.79 13.23 14.28
C ALA A 544 -12.11 14.03 14.17
N GLU A 545 -12.27 15.06 15.01
CA GLU A 545 -13.43 15.96 15.00
C GLU A 545 -13.51 16.86 13.75
N LEU A 546 -12.36 17.30 13.25
CA LEU A 546 -12.29 18.10 12.04
C LEU A 546 -12.59 17.26 10.80
N TRP A 547 -12.06 16.03 10.77
CA TRP A 547 -12.35 15.06 9.72
C TRP A 547 -13.78 14.50 9.76
N SER A 548 -14.42 14.46 10.93
CA SER A 548 -15.81 13.99 11.06
C SER A 548 -16.76 14.96 10.37
N GLY A 549 -17.58 14.43 9.47
CA GLY A 549 -18.45 15.19 8.57
C GLY A 549 -17.73 15.82 7.36
N ALA A 550 -16.40 15.65 7.22
CA ALA A 550 -15.71 16.06 6.01
C ALA A 550 -16.08 15.17 4.81
N PRO A 551 -16.01 15.68 3.59
CA PRO A 551 -16.24 14.89 2.38
C PRO A 551 -15.24 13.74 2.25
N CYS A 552 -15.65 12.68 1.56
CA CYS A 552 -14.75 11.58 1.22
C CYS A 552 -13.71 12.03 0.18
N GLN A 553 -12.41 11.82 0.45
CA GLN A 553 -11.32 12.16 -0.48
C GLN A 553 -11.19 11.16 -1.65
N ARG A 554 -12.04 10.14 -1.71
CA ARG A 554 -12.07 9.22 -2.83
C ARG A 554 -12.70 9.90 -4.03
N ALA A 555 -12.04 9.85 -5.18
CA ALA A 555 -12.58 10.39 -6.43
C ALA A 555 -13.99 9.84 -6.69
N SER A 556 -14.89 10.71 -7.10
CA SER A 556 -16.29 10.38 -7.43
C SER A 556 -17.13 9.83 -6.28
N CYS A 557 -16.81 10.17 -5.02
CA CYS A 557 -17.64 9.81 -3.87
C CYS A 557 -18.27 11.05 -3.25
N SER A 558 -19.60 11.05 -3.07
CA SER A 558 -20.39 12.12 -2.44
C SER A 558 -20.61 11.92 -0.94
N GLY A 559 -20.09 10.81 -0.37
CA GLY A 559 -20.26 10.52 1.04
C GLY A 559 -19.38 11.37 1.95
N HIS A 560 -19.70 11.37 3.24
CA HIS A 560 -18.93 12.03 4.29
C HIS A 560 -18.33 11.01 5.26
N LEU A 561 -17.37 11.48 6.04
CA LEU A 561 -16.65 10.65 6.99
C LEU A 561 -17.34 10.67 8.35
N GLU A 562 -17.56 9.49 8.92
CA GLU A 562 -18.07 9.32 10.28
C GLU A 562 -17.09 8.46 11.10
N ILE A 563 -16.99 8.73 12.41
CA ILE A 563 -16.13 7.95 13.30
C ILE A 563 -16.60 6.49 13.31
N ASP A 564 -15.71 5.57 12.97
CA ASP A 564 -15.98 4.14 12.96
C ASP A 564 -15.89 3.55 14.38
N LYS A 565 -17.03 3.10 14.91
CA LYS A 565 -17.12 2.51 16.25
C LYS A 565 -16.50 1.11 16.35
N HIS A 566 -16.14 0.50 15.23
CA HIS A 566 -15.56 -0.85 15.14
C HIS A 566 -14.06 -0.81 14.89
N SER A 567 -13.39 0.28 15.26
CA SER A 567 -11.96 0.46 15.07
C SER A 567 -11.15 -0.55 15.89
N GLY A 568 -10.14 -1.13 15.26
CA GLY A 568 -9.19 -2.03 15.91
C GLY A 568 -8.04 -2.40 14.98
N LEU A 569 -6.94 -2.87 15.57
CA LEU A 569 -5.79 -3.34 14.80
C LEU A 569 -6.18 -4.53 13.92
N ASP A 570 -5.93 -4.42 12.64
CA ASP A 570 -6.03 -5.55 11.72
C ASP A 570 -4.89 -6.57 11.93
N TYR A 571 -4.83 -7.60 11.09
CA TYR A 571 -3.76 -8.60 11.14
C TYR A 571 -2.35 -7.97 11.07
N TYR A 572 -2.14 -7.01 10.16
CA TYR A 572 -0.85 -6.35 9.98
C TYR A 572 -0.56 -5.37 11.12
N GLY A 573 -1.56 -4.67 11.62
CA GLY A 573 -1.43 -3.80 12.78
C GLY A 573 -0.94 -4.55 14.02
N ARG A 574 -1.48 -5.75 14.26
CA ARG A 574 -0.98 -6.63 15.32
C ARG A 574 0.47 -7.07 15.07
N LEU A 575 0.80 -7.46 13.84
CA LEU A 575 2.16 -7.83 13.47
C LEU A 575 3.16 -6.70 13.76
N TYR A 576 2.82 -5.46 13.37
CA TYR A 576 3.72 -4.32 13.54
C TYR A 576 3.84 -3.84 14.99
N SER A 577 2.76 -3.93 15.77
CA SER A 577 2.74 -3.43 17.17
C SER A 577 3.31 -4.43 18.17
N THR A 578 3.10 -5.73 17.96
CA THR A 578 3.46 -6.76 18.95
C THR A 578 4.57 -7.72 18.51
N GLY A 579 4.94 -7.69 17.24
CA GLY A 579 5.93 -8.60 16.68
C GLY A 579 7.36 -8.33 17.14
N ASP A 580 8.16 -9.38 17.28
CA ASP A 580 9.61 -9.25 17.45
C ASP A 580 10.27 -8.74 16.17
N LEU A 581 11.36 -7.99 16.33
CA LEU A 581 12.19 -7.57 15.22
C LEU A 581 13.06 -8.73 14.76
N VAL A 582 12.77 -9.24 13.58
CA VAL A 582 13.54 -10.32 12.97
C VAL A 582 13.84 -10.00 11.52
N ARG A 583 15.11 -10.09 11.16
CA ARG A 583 15.50 -10.06 9.74
C ARG A 583 15.23 -11.42 9.13
N ILE A 584 14.52 -11.45 8.02
CA ILE A 584 14.29 -12.64 7.23
C ILE A 584 15.26 -12.60 6.04
N ASN A 585 16.15 -13.58 5.99
CA ASN A 585 17.13 -13.80 4.92
C ASN A 585 16.78 -15.08 4.18
N ALA A 586 16.03 -14.93 3.10
CA ALA A 586 15.68 -16.03 2.23
C ALA A 586 16.77 -16.26 1.18
N ARG A 587 17.18 -17.50 1.03
CA ARG A 587 18.15 -17.94 0.02
C ARG A 587 17.55 -19.03 -0.84
N GLU A 588 17.94 -19.04 -2.10
CA GLU A 588 17.64 -20.16 -3.00
C GLU A 588 18.46 -21.39 -2.60
N HIS A 589 17.80 -22.56 -2.55
CA HIS A 589 18.42 -23.84 -2.32
C HIS A 589 17.91 -24.84 -3.38
N THR A 590 18.58 -24.86 -4.51
CA THR A 590 18.20 -25.66 -5.68
C THR A 590 19.38 -26.48 -6.20
N GLY A 591 19.08 -27.42 -7.09
CA GLY A 591 20.11 -28.22 -7.75
C GLY A 591 21.06 -27.47 -8.68
N LEU A 592 20.77 -26.16 -8.96
CA LEU A 592 21.63 -25.29 -9.77
C LEU A 592 22.82 -24.73 -9.00
N LEU A 593 22.77 -24.74 -7.67
CA LEU A 593 23.90 -24.31 -6.85
C LEU A 593 25.04 -25.34 -6.95
N GLU A 594 26.26 -24.85 -7.05
CA GLU A 594 27.44 -25.70 -6.96
C GLU A 594 27.48 -26.40 -5.59
N ARG A 595 28.05 -27.60 -5.56
CA ARG A 595 28.05 -28.39 -4.34
C ARG A 595 28.68 -27.70 -3.12
N PRO A 596 29.84 -27.02 -3.24
CA PRO A 596 30.43 -26.30 -2.11
C PRO A 596 29.50 -25.18 -1.57
N ASP A 597 28.88 -24.40 -2.45
CA ASP A 597 28.00 -23.31 -2.08
C ASP A 597 26.75 -23.83 -1.37
N ARG A 598 26.20 -24.95 -1.86
CA ARG A 598 25.03 -25.57 -1.23
C ARG A 598 25.36 -26.12 0.14
N GLU A 599 26.51 -26.82 0.31
CA GLU A 599 26.96 -27.33 1.60
C GLU A 599 27.22 -26.19 2.61
N GLN A 600 27.81 -25.08 2.16
CA GLN A 600 28.02 -23.89 2.99
C GLN A 600 26.69 -23.26 3.40
N LEU A 601 25.77 -23.09 2.46
CA LEU A 601 24.44 -22.56 2.72
C LEU A 601 23.66 -23.40 3.75
N GLU A 602 23.74 -24.73 3.65
CA GLU A 602 23.12 -25.63 4.61
C GLU A 602 23.77 -25.54 5.99
N MET A 603 25.09 -25.39 6.07
CA MET A 603 25.80 -25.20 7.34
C MET A 603 25.37 -23.90 8.01
N ASP A 604 25.28 -22.79 7.25
CA ASP A 604 24.87 -21.51 7.76
C ASP A 604 23.41 -21.54 8.22
N PHE A 605 22.52 -22.17 7.47
CA PHE A 605 21.12 -22.36 7.85
C PHE A 605 20.95 -23.21 9.12
N LYS A 606 21.81 -24.23 9.32
CA LYS A 606 21.76 -25.15 10.48
C LYS A 606 22.37 -24.55 11.76
N ARG A 607 22.99 -23.36 11.70
CA ARG A 607 23.54 -22.70 12.91
C ARG A 607 22.48 -22.55 13.99
N THR A 608 22.87 -22.83 15.22
CA THR A 608 21.99 -22.69 16.38
C THR A 608 21.83 -21.22 16.75
N LYS A 609 20.81 -20.90 17.55
CA LYS A 609 20.53 -19.54 18.05
C LYS A 609 21.77 -18.83 18.60
N ASP A 610 22.66 -19.57 19.27
CA ASP A 610 23.87 -19.01 19.90
C ASP A 610 24.99 -18.69 18.92
N THR A 611 24.95 -19.27 17.72
CA THR A 611 25.98 -19.11 16.66
C THR A 611 25.45 -18.43 15.40
N GLN A 612 24.13 -18.27 15.29
CA GLN A 612 23.49 -17.65 14.15
C GLN A 612 23.65 -16.12 14.18
N ALA A 613 24.15 -15.56 13.10
CA ALA A 613 24.16 -14.11 12.92
C ALA A 613 22.86 -13.63 12.24
N ILE A 614 22.56 -12.35 12.38
CA ILE A 614 21.34 -11.74 11.82
C ILE A 614 21.30 -11.82 10.27
N TRP A 615 22.45 -11.93 9.61
CA TRP A 615 22.59 -12.08 8.17
C TRP A 615 22.63 -13.53 7.68
N ASP A 616 22.72 -14.50 8.59
CA ASP A 616 22.67 -15.91 8.20
C ASP A 616 21.30 -16.28 7.61
N PRO A 617 21.23 -17.19 6.66
CA PRO A 617 19.97 -17.60 6.05
C PRO A 617 19.06 -18.25 7.10
N ASN A 618 17.79 -17.86 7.10
CA ASN A 618 16.77 -18.43 7.97
C ASN A 618 15.52 -18.89 7.21
N VAL A 619 15.49 -18.64 5.91
CA VAL A 619 14.49 -19.19 4.99
C VAL A 619 15.22 -19.79 3.79
N LEU A 620 14.99 -21.06 3.49
CA LEU A 620 15.45 -21.68 2.25
C LEU A 620 14.27 -21.90 1.31
N SER A 621 14.39 -21.35 0.10
CA SER A 621 13.46 -21.62 -0.99
C SER A 621 13.99 -22.79 -1.81
N CYS A 622 13.37 -23.94 -1.63
CA CYS A 622 13.84 -25.24 -2.14
C CYS A 622 13.00 -25.73 -3.34
N THR A 623 13.59 -26.63 -4.12
CA THR A 623 12.89 -27.44 -5.13
C THR A 623 12.92 -28.90 -4.80
#